data_b8df0093af64e1db640819d9aa04d600
#
_entry.id   b8df0093af64e1db640819d9aa04d600
#
_cell.length_a   1.000
_cell.length_b   1.000
_cell.length_c   1.000
_cell.angle_alpha   90.00
_cell.angle_beta   90.00
_cell.angle_gamma   90.00
#
_symmetry.space_group_name_H-M   'P 1'
#
loop_
_entity.id
_entity.type
_entity.pdbx_description
1 polymer ?
#
loop_
_entity_poly.entity_id
_entity_poly.type
_entity_poly.pdbx_seq_one_letter_code
_entity_poly.pdbx_strand_id
1 'polypeptide(L)'
;MKKIILFTAFIFLITSCSSVKNTQEAISNGNYDSAINTAIDNLKRNKTKKRNQPYILLLEEAFIKATAKDLARINFLKKENNPEKIETVFVLYENLKRRQETLKPLLPLFILAEKRNAVFQFTNYDDEIISNKNQLSAYLYSKAIKLFDANNKFDYRAAHNDLDYIEKINPNFKDVRNLIDIARERGLDFVLVFMKNETQQVLPKRLEEDLLNFDTYGLNELWTVYHGAKDPQITYDFGLELNLRKIEVSPEQVREKEIIKEKEVKDGFEYLLDENGDQVLDEEGDKIKVDKFVSVRCELYQFTQFKSAKVTGQV
;
A
#
# COMPACT_ATOMS: atom_id res chain seq x y z
N MET A 1 -34.95 -14.42 -35.27
CA MET A 1 -34.45 -13.21 -34.58
C MET A 1 -35.47 -12.64 -33.54
N LYS A 2 -36.76 -12.44 -33.90
CA LYS A 2 -37.76 -11.91 -32.92
C LYS A 2 -37.97 -12.76 -31.66
N LYS A 3 -37.84 -14.09 -31.71
CA LYS A 3 -38.01 -15.01 -30.57
C LYS A 3 -36.81 -14.98 -29.60
N ILE A 4 -35.60 -14.72 -30.09
CA ILE A 4 -34.39 -14.58 -29.27
C ILE A 4 -34.39 -13.26 -28.47
N ILE A 5 -34.90 -12.18 -29.09
CA ILE A 5 -35.05 -10.87 -28.46
C ILE A 5 -36.10 -10.93 -27.34
N LEU A 6 -37.16 -11.72 -27.50
CA LEU A 6 -38.18 -11.89 -26.45
C LEU A 6 -37.67 -12.70 -25.27
N PHE A 7 -36.79 -13.69 -25.51
CA PHE A 7 -36.19 -14.51 -24.43
C PHE A 7 -35.14 -13.74 -23.63
N THR A 8 -34.32 -12.90 -24.31
CA THR A 8 -33.37 -12.01 -23.60
C THR A 8 -34.07 -10.91 -22.80
N ALA A 9 -35.19 -10.36 -23.26
CA ALA A 9 -35.99 -9.40 -22.50
C ALA A 9 -36.64 -10.03 -21.24
N PHE A 10 -37.00 -11.32 -21.30
CA PHE A 10 -37.58 -12.03 -20.15
C PHE A 10 -36.56 -12.33 -19.05
N ILE A 11 -35.28 -12.60 -19.42
CA ILE A 11 -34.20 -12.83 -18.46
C ILE A 11 -33.86 -11.55 -17.67
N PHE A 12 -33.98 -10.35 -18.29
CA PHE A 12 -33.77 -9.08 -17.58
C PHE A 12 -34.84 -8.72 -16.55
N LEU A 13 -36.04 -9.30 -16.64
CA LEU A 13 -37.12 -9.09 -15.65
C LEU A 13 -36.93 -9.91 -14.36
N ILE A 14 -36.19 -11.02 -14.41
CA ILE A 14 -36.03 -11.92 -13.25
C ILE A 14 -34.95 -11.39 -12.30
N THR A 15 -33.93 -10.65 -12.79
CA THR A 15 -32.82 -10.15 -11.94
C THR A 15 -33.23 -8.99 -11.03
N SER A 16 -34.24 -8.21 -11.37
CA SER A 16 -34.70 -7.09 -10.54
C SER A 16 -35.52 -7.55 -9.33
N CYS A 17 -36.25 -8.68 -9.42
CA CYS A 17 -37.00 -9.26 -8.30
C CYS A 17 -36.08 -9.91 -7.26
N SER A 18 -34.94 -10.48 -7.67
CA SER A 18 -34.02 -11.17 -6.75
C SER A 18 -33.35 -10.22 -5.76
N SER A 19 -32.96 -9.01 -6.21
CA SER A 19 -32.26 -8.07 -5.34
C SER A 19 -33.15 -7.43 -4.27
N VAL A 20 -34.44 -7.12 -4.59
CA VAL A 20 -35.41 -6.64 -3.60
C VAL A 20 -35.71 -7.76 -2.58
N LYS A 21 -35.89 -8.99 -3.06
CA LYS A 21 -36.11 -10.16 -2.20
C LYS A 21 -34.93 -10.40 -1.25
N ASN A 22 -33.69 -10.36 -1.76
CA ASN A 22 -32.50 -10.49 -0.94
C ASN A 22 -32.39 -9.38 0.13
N THR A 23 -32.79 -8.15 -0.19
CA THR A 23 -32.84 -7.06 0.79
C THR A 23 -33.88 -7.31 1.88
N GLN A 24 -35.06 -7.84 1.52
CA GLN A 24 -36.09 -8.23 2.47
C GLN A 24 -35.63 -9.39 3.36
N GLU A 25 -34.98 -10.40 2.79
CA GLU A 25 -34.40 -11.52 3.51
C GLU A 25 -33.31 -11.06 4.50
N ALA A 26 -32.46 -10.09 4.11
CA ALA A 26 -31.48 -9.49 5.01
C ALA A 26 -32.14 -8.84 6.24
N ILE A 27 -33.27 -8.12 6.04
CA ILE A 27 -34.03 -7.55 7.16
C ILE A 27 -34.61 -8.66 8.05
N SER A 28 -35.21 -9.69 7.45
CA SER A 28 -35.80 -10.81 8.19
C SER A 28 -34.77 -11.58 9.02
N ASN A 29 -33.54 -11.67 8.52
CA ASN A 29 -32.42 -12.32 9.20
C ASN A 29 -31.68 -11.38 10.18
N GLY A 30 -32.16 -10.14 10.39
CA GLY A 30 -31.52 -9.19 11.30
C GLY A 30 -30.24 -8.55 10.79
N ASN A 31 -29.91 -8.74 9.51
CA ASN A 31 -28.74 -8.12 8.85
C ASN A 31 -29.14 -6.76 8.24
N TYR A 32 -29.50 -5.83 9.13
CA TYR A 32 -30.06 -4.53 8.75
C TYR A 32 -29.08 -3.65 7.98
N ASP A 33 -27.79 -3.66 8.35
CA ASP A 33 -26.79 -2.83 7.68
C ASP A 33 -26.55 -3.26 6.22
N SER A 34 -26.59 -4.57 5.93
CA SER A 34 -26.55 -5.06 4.55
C SER A 34 -27.79 -4.61 3.75
N ALA A 35 -28.98 -4.67 4.36
CA ALA A 35 -30.20 -4.20 3.73
C ALA A 35 -30.16 -2.70 3.45
N ILE A 36 -29.69 -1.88 4.41
CA ILE A 36 -29.52 -0.43 4.28
C ILE A 36 -28.56 -0.10 3.14
N ASN A 37 -27.37 -0.72 3.11
CA ASN A 37 -26.37 -0.47 2.08
C ASN A 37 -26.89 -0.84 0.69
N THR A 38 -27.52 -2.01 0.54
CA THR A 38 -28.13 -2.45 -0.73
C THR A 38 -29.21 -1.49 -1.21
N ALA A 39 -30.08 -1.03 -0.31
CA ALA A 39 -31.12 -0.07 -0.63
C ALA A 39 -30.55 1.30 -1.04
N ILE A 40 -29.59 1.81 -0.29
CA ILE A 40 -28.89 3.07 -0.58
C ILE A 40 -28.21 3.02 -1.95
N ASP A 41 -27.50 1.94 -2.29
CA ASP A 41 -26.78 1.80 -3.56
C ASP A 41 -27.73 1.77 -4.77
N ASN A 42 -28.90 1.16 -4.62
CA ASN A 42 -29.93 1.20 -5.65
C ASN A 42 -30.57 2.58 -5.79
N LEU A 43 -30.82 3.28 -4.67
CA LEU A 43 -31.43 4.60 -4.66
C LEU A 43 -30.47 5.71 -5.12
N LYS A 44 -29.19 5.62 -4.84
CA LYS A 44 -28.14 6.52 -5.36
C LYS A 44 -28.14 6.57 -6.89
N ARG A 45 -28.38 5.43 -7.55
CA ARG A 45 -28.42 5.35 -9.02
C ARG A 45 -29.61 6.10 -9.60
N ASN A 46 -30.80 5.94 -9.02
CA ASN A 46 -32.01 6.68 -9.38
C ASN A 46 -33.12 6.43 -8.37
N LYS A 47 -33.40 7.43 -7.53
CA LYS A 47 -34.46 7.35 -6.49
C LYS A 47 -35.89 7.47 -7.00
N THR A 48 -36.08 7.95 -8.24
CA THR A 48 -37.43 8.19 -8.82
C THR A 48 -37.94 7.05 -9.68
N LYS A 49 -37.09 6.10 -10.08
CA LYS A 49 -37.52 4.94 -10.88
C LYS A 49 -38.53 4.08 -10.11
N LYS A 50 -39.63 3.73 -10.77
CA LYS A 50 -40.71 2.88 -10.21
C LYS A 50 -40.17 1.56 -9.65
N ARG A 51 -39.17 0.92 -10.30
CA ARG A 51 -38.54 -0.32 -9.84
C ARG A 51 -37.75 -0.16 -8.53
N ASN A 52 -37.32 1.05 -8.18
CA ASN A 52 -36.54 1.33 -6.98
C ASN A 52 -37.41 1.72 -5.77
N GLN A 53 -38.71 1.90 -5.98
CA GLN A 53 -39.68 2.25 -4.91
C GLN A 53 -39.67 1.26 -3.74
N PRO A 54 -39.60 -0.08 -3.96
CA PRO A 54 -39.54 -1.02 -2.84
C PRO A 54 -38.34 -0.78 -1.90
N TYR A 55 -37.22 -0.31 -2.44
CA TYR A 55 -36.02 -0.04 -1.60
C TYR A 55 -36.23 1.13 -0.63
N ILE A 56 -37.13 2.07 -0.91
CA ILE A 56 -37.40 3.17 0.01
C ILE A 56 -38.09 2.65 1.26
N LEU A 57 -39.10 1.79 1.11
CA LEU A 57 -39.78 1.14 2.23
C LEU A 57 -38.86 0.23 3.03
N LEU A 58 -38.08 -0.60 2.34
CA LEU A 58 -37.09 -1.48 2.99
C LEU A 58 -35.99 -0.70 3.73
N LEU A 59 -35.57 0.45 3.18
CA LEU A 59 -34.62 1.33 3.82
C LEU A 59 -35.17 1.96 5.09
N GLU A 60 -36.44 2.46 5.04
CA GLU A 60 -37.13 3.02 6.21
C GLU A 60 -37.22 1.95 7.31
N GLU A 61 -37.71 0.75 6.98
CA GLU A 61 -37.85 -0.38 7.92
C GLU A 61 -36.48 -0.79 8.52
N ALA A 62 -35.47 -1.03 7.66
CA ALA A 62 -34.17 -1.46 8.09
C ALA A 62 -33.47 -0.43 8.98
N PHE A 63 -33.62 0.87 8.66
CA PHE A 63 -33.05 1.96 9.44
C PHE A 63 -33.61 2.00 10.87
N ILE A 64 -34.93 1.89 10.99
CA ILE A 64 -35.64 1.88 12.29
C ILE A 64 -35.18 0.68 13.12
N LYS A 65 -35.17 -0.52 12.52
CA LYS A 65 -34.78 -1.76 13.22
C LYS A 65 -33.30 -1.77 13.62
N ALA A 66 -32.38 -1.32 12.73
CA ALA A 66 -30.98 -1.20 13.02
C ALA A 66 -30.73 -0.24 14.19
N THR A 67 -31.36 0.94 14.16
CA THR A 67 -31.21 1.95 15.21
C THR A 67 -31.71 1.43 16.55
N ALA A 68 -32.90 0.80 16.57
CA ALA A 68 -33.44 0.22 17.79
C ALA A 68 -32.58 -0.90 18.37
N LYS A 69 -32.04 -1.78 17.51
CA LYS A 69 -31.11 -2.85 17.90
C LYS A 69 -29.84 -2.30 18.54
N ASP A 70 -29.21 -1.31 17.90
CA ASP A 70 -27.95 -0.74 18.38
C ASP A 70 -28.17 0.03 19.70
N LEU A 71 -29.23 0.81 19.83
CA LEU A 71 -29.56 1.50 21.08
C LEU A 71 -29.87 0.53 22.22
N ALA A 72 -30.61 -0.55 21.94
CA ALA A 72 -30.86 -1.59 22.94
C ALA A 72 -29.53 -2.26 23.40
N ARG A 73 -28.64 -2.54 22.46
CA ARG A 73 -27.31 -3.12 22.76
C ARG A 73 -26.45 -2.17 23.58
N ILE A 74 -26.40 -0.89 23.21
CA ILE A 74 -25.69 0.15 23.99
C ILE A 74 -26.22 0.22 25.42
N ASN A 75 -27.56 0.29 25.59
CA ASN A 75 -28.16 0.37 26.90
C ASN A 75 -27.86 -0.86 27.78
N PHE A 76 -27.82 -2.04 27.17
CA PHE A 76 -27.45 -3.28 27.84
C PHE A 76 -25.99 -3.21 28.31
N LEU A 77 -25.03 -2.89 27.40
CA LEU A 77 -23.61 -2.83 27.70
C LEU A 77 -23.26 -1.77 28.76
N LYS A 78 -23.93 -0.61 28.71
CA LYS A 78 -23.76 0.44 29.72
C LYS A 78 -24.21 -0.01 31.12
N LYS A 79 -25.27 -0.83 31.21
CA LYS A 79 -25.72 -1.40 32.50
C LYS A 79 -24.76 -2.45 33.05
N GLU A 80 -24.07 -3.20 32.19
CA GLU A 80 -23.02 -4.15 32.62
C GLU A 80 -21.83 -3.47 33.30
N ASN A 81 -21.60 -2.19 32.98
CA ASN A 81 -20.49 -1.38 33.49
C ASN A 81 -19.11 -2.07 33.37
N ASN A 82 -18.91 -2.86 32.32
CA ASN A 82 -17.66 -3.54 32.04
C ASN A 82 -16.75 -2.67 31.18
N PRO A 83 -15.56 -2.26 31.67
CA PRO A 83 -14.63 -1.41 30.92
C PRO A 83 -14.20 -2.01 29.58
N GLU A 84 -14.12 -3.34 29.44
CA GLU A 84 -13.79 -4.00 28.18
C GLU A 84 -14.82 -3.81 27.07
N LYS A 85 -16.04 -3.38 27.44
CA LYS A 85 -17.14 -3.13 26.49
C LYS A 85 -17.24 -1.69 26.03
N ILE A 86 -16.42 -0.78 26.56
CA ILE A 86 -16.43 0.65 26.19
C ILE A 86 -16.18 0.82 24.69
N GLU A 87 -15.23 0.06 24.12
CA GLU A 87 -14.96 0.08 22.68
C GLU A 87 -16.20 -0.31 21.87
N THR A 88 -16.88 -1.37 22.25
CA THR A 88 -18.11 -1.79 21.58
C THR A 88 -19.18 -0.70 21.60
N VAL A 89 -19.33 0.00 22.75
CA VAL A 89 -20.29 1.10 22.88
C VAL A 89 -19.90 2.28 21.99
N PHE A 90 -18.60 2.64 21.95
CA PHE A 90 -18.08 3.69 21.10
C PHE A 90 -18.35 3.39 19.61
N VAL A 91 -18.00 2.19 19.13
CA VAL A 91 -18.24 1.76 17.75
C VAL A 91 -19.73 1.75 17.39
N LEU A 92 -20.61 1.36 18.31
CA LEU A 92 -22.05 1.38 18.06
C LEU A 92 -22.56 2.81 17.88
N TYR A 93 -22.13 3.78 18.66
CA TYR A 93 -22.48 5.19 18.45
C TYR A 93 -21.94 5.74 17.13
N GLU A 94 -20.72 5.41 16.75
CA GLU A 94 -20.19 5.78 15.45
C GLU A 94 -20.99 5.17 14.29
N ASN A 95 -21.44 3.92 14.42
CA ASN A 95 -22.29 3.28 13.44
C ASN A 95 -23.64 3.98 13.30
N LEU A 96 -24.27 4.37 14.43
CA LEU A 96 -25.51 5.16 14.43
C LEU A 96 -25.31 6.48 13.69
N LYS A 97 -24.26 7.24 13.98
CA LYS A 97 -23.93 8.50 13.30
C LYS A 97 -23.68 8.29 11.80
N ARG A 98 -22.79 7.36 11.45
CA ARG A 98 -22.42 7.06 10.06
C ARG A 98 -23.63 6.64 9.22
N ARG A 99 -24.54 5.86 9.78
CA ARG A 99 -25.79 5.45 9.12
C ARG A 99 -26.65 6.64 8.74
N GLN A 100 -26.79 7.61 9.64
CA GLN A 100 -27.51 8.86 9.39
C GLN A 100 -26.80 9.70 8.32
N GLU A 101 -25.51 9.88 8.41
CA GLU A 101 -24.73 10.68 7.45
C GLU A 101 -24.77 10.09 6.04
N THR A 102 -24.74 8.76 5.91
CA THR A 102 -24.84 8.09 4.60
C THR A 102 -26.22 8.28 3.97
N LEU A 103 -27.26 8.40 4.79
CA LEU A 103 -28.65 8.54 4.34
C LEU A 103 -29.03 9.99 3.99
N LYS A 104 -28.56 10.97 4.75
CA LYS A 104 -28.90 12.40 4.59
C LYS A 104 -28.85 12.90 3.14
N PRO A 105 -27.82 12.60 2.32
CA PRO A 105 -27.74 13.11 0.95
C PRO A 105 -28.82 12.56 -0.01
N LEU A 106 -29.49 11.47 0.36
CA LEU A 106 -30.55 10.87 -0.47
C LEU A 106 -31.93 11.51 -0.27
N LEU A 107 -32.11 12.20 0.83
CA LEU A 107 -33.40 12.77 1.19
C LEU A 107 -33.81 13.96 0.29
N PRO A 108 -35.10 14.24 0.10
CA PRO A 108 -36.23 13.41 0.53
C PRO A 108 -36.41 12.16 -0.35
N LEU A 109 -36.97 11.09 0.24
CA LEU A 109 -37.35 9.85 -0.44
C LEU A 109 -38.89 9.72 -0.42
N PHE A 110 -39.55 9.88 -1.58
CA PHE A 110 -40.98 9.85 -1.71
C PHE A 110 -41.48 8.43 -2.04
N ILE A 111 -42.41 7.92 -1.22
CA ILE A 111 -43.05 6.61 -1.38
C ILE A 111 -44.32 6.82 -2.19
N LEU A 112 -44.29 6.39 -3.47
CA LEU A 112 -45.41 6.59 -4.40
C LEU A 112 -46.71 5.87 -3.95
N ALA A 113 -46.59 4.67 -3.41
CA ALA A 113 -47.74 3.86 -2.97
C ALA A 113 -48.51 4.49 -1.80
N GLU A 114 -47.76 5.15 -0.90
CA GLU A 114 -48.34 5.73 0.32
C GLU A 114 -48.52 7.26 0.22
N LYS A 115 -48.09 7.86 -0.88
CA LYS A 115 -48.16 9.31 -1.15
C LYS A 115 -47.55 10.16 -0.03
N ARG A 116 -46.47 9.68 0.60
CA ARG A 116 -45.73 10.36 1.67
C ARG A 116 -44.22 10.26 1.46
N ASN A 117 -43.48 11.09 2.17
CA ASN A 117 -42.07 10.89 2.31
C ASN A 117 -41.75 9.80 3.36
N ALA A 118 -40.67 9.03 3.13
CA ALA A 118 -40.15 8.14 4.14
C ALA A 118 -39.61 8.96 5.33
N VAL A 119 -39.81 8.43 6.53
CA VAL A 119 -39.48 9.11 7.80
C VAL A 119 -38.26 8.45 8.44
N PHE A 120 -37.25 9.25 8.70
CA PHE A 120 -36.02 8.82 9.38
C PHE A 120 -35.77 9.73 10.59
N GLN A 121 -35.70 9.13 11.78
CA GLN A 121 -35.38 9.88 12.99
C GLN A 121 -33.88 10.04 13.11
N PHE A 122 -33.43 11.28 13.06
CA PHE A 122 -32.01 11.63 13.26
C PHE A 122 -31.82 12.18 14.66
N THR A 123 -30.78 11.62 15.33
CA THR A 123 -30.36 12.05 16.67
C THR A 123 -28.90 12.46 16.59
N ASN A 124 -28.51 13.52 17.26
CA ASN A 124 -27.12 13.87 17.40
C ASN A 124 -26.47 12.97 18.47
N TYR A 125 -25.41 12.25 18.10
CA TYR A 125 -24.65 11.37 18.97
C TYR A 125 -23.23 11.89 19.25
N ASP A 126 -22.94 13.16 18.93
CA ASP A 126 -21.57 13.69 19.03
C ASP A 126 -21.05 13.69 20.46
N ASP A 127 -21.89 14.07 21.42
CA ASP A 127 -21.54 14.11 22.84
C ASP A 127 -21.25 12.70 23.38
N GLU A 128 -22.09 11.72 23.00
CA GLU A 128 -21.89 10.32 23.38
C GLU A 128 -20.63 9.74 22.77
N ILE A 129 -20.34 10.05 21.50
CA ILE A 129 -19.13 9.62 20.81
C ILE A 129 -17.91 10.22 21.51
N ILE A 130 -17.89 11.52 21.79
CA ILE A 130 -16.78 12.19 22.45
C ILE A 130 -16.57 11.62 23.87
N SER A 131 -17.65 11.45 24.63
CA SER A 131 -17.58 10.90 25.99
C SER A 131 -17.02 9.48 25.99
N ASN A 132 -17.57 8.58 25.14
CA ASN A 132 -17.10 7.19 25.09
C ASN A 132 -15.69 7.08 24.50
N LYS A 133 -15.31 7.92 23.53
CA LYS A 133 -13.94 8.03 23.03
C LYS A 133 -12.95 8.36 24.14
N ASN A 134 -13.26 9.37 24.96
CA ASN A 134 -12.39 9.76 26.08
C ASN A 134 -12.28 8.67 27.15
N GLN A 135 -13.39 8.00 27.45
CA GLN A 135 -13.40 6.86 28.40
C GLN A 135 -12.57 5.69 27.87
N LEU A 136 -12.70 5.35 26.58
CA LEU A 136 -11.93 4.30 25.93
C LEU A 136 -10.44 4.64 25.94
N SER A 137 -10.08 5.87 25.58
CA SER A 137 -8.69 6.34 25.62
C SER A 137 -8.10 6.24 27.02
N ALA A 138 -8.84 6.63 28.05
CA ALA A 138 -8.38 6.54 29.44
C ALA A 138 -8.22 5.08 29.90
N TYR A 139 -9.13 4.20 29.50
CA TYR A 139 -9.05 2.77 29.82
C TYR A 139 -7.83 2.10 29.17
N LEU A 140 -7.67 2.28 27.85
CA LEU A 140 -6.55 1.72 27.08
C LEU A 140 -5.21 2.29 27.55
N TYR A 141 -5.15 3.59 27.86
CA TYR A 141 -3.97 4.22 28.43
C TYR A 141 -3.57 3.56 29.76
N SER A 142 -4.52 3.38 30.66
CA SER A 142 -4.27 2.74 31.96
C SER A 142 -3.84 1.27 31.80
N LYS A 143 -4.39 0.57 30.81
CA LYS A 143 -4.00 -0.81 30.46
C LYS A 143 -2.58 -0.84 29.92
N ALA A 144 -2.23 0.06 28.98
CA ALA A 144 -0.89 0.17 28.41
C ALA A 144 0.16 0.45 29.48
N ILE A 145 -0.09 1.38 30.42
CA ILE A 145 0.84 1.67 31.54
C ILE A 145 1.12 0.41 32.37
N LYS A 146 0.09 -0.39 32.68
CA LYS A 146 0.29 -1.66 33.41
C LYS A 146 1.15 -2.67 32.64
N LEU A 147 1.05 -2.69 31.29
CA LEU A 147 1.88 -3.54 30.46
C LEU A 147 3.36 -3.11 30.48
N PHE A 148 3.65 -1.81 30.66
CA PHE A 148 5.03 -1.34 30.85
C PHE A 148 5.68 -1.88 32.13
N ASP A 149 4.89 -2.10 33.19
CA ASP A 149 5.39 -2.62 34.46
C ASP A 149 5.87 -4.08 34.37
N ALA A 150 5.32 -4.85 33.44
CA ALA A 150 5.70 -6.25 33.20
C ALA A 150 7.10 -6.42 32.59
N ASN A 151 7.66 -5.36 31.99
CA ASN A 151 9.04 -5.23 31.49
C ASN A 151 9.50 -6.38 30.57
N ASN A 152 8.64 -6.79 29.63
CA ASN A 152 8.98 -7.76 28.58
C ASN A 152 8.51 -7.27 27.21
N LYS A 153 9.14 -7.77 26.14
CA LYS A 153 8.92 -7.31 24.78
C LYS A 153 7.49 -7.51 24.29
N PHE A 154 6.85 -8.61 24.64
CA PHE A 154 5.48 -8.90 24.22
C PHE A 154 4.48 -7.92 24.82
N ASP A 155 4.67 -7.54 26.09
CA ASP A 155 3.82 -6.56 26.76
C ASP A 155 4.06 -5.15 26.20
N TYR A 156 5.31 -4.77 25.87
CA TYR A 156 5.58 -3.52 25.16
C TYR A 156 4.90 -3.47 23.78
N ARG A 157 4.91 -4.56 23.02
CA ARG A 157 4.20 -4.67 21.71
C ARG A 157 2.68 -4.57 21.91
N ALA A 158 2.14 -5.19 22.94
CA ALA A 158 0.72 -5.07 23.29
C ALA A 158 0.36 -3.63 23.70
N ALA A 159 1.19 -3.00 24.54
CA ALA A 159 1.02 -1.60 24.91
C ALA A 159 1.08 -0.65 23.72
N HIS A 160 2.02 -0.87 22.79
CA HIS A 160 2.12 -0.11 21.56
C HIS A 160 0.82 -0.17 20.75
N ASN A 161 0.21 -1.35 20.59
CA ASN A 161 -1.05 -1.51 19.85
C ASN A 161 -2.20 -0.73 20.50
N ASP A 162 -2.33 -0.81 21.84
CA ASP A 162 -3.34 -0.06 22.58
C ASP A 162 -3.12 1.47 22.44
N LEU A 163 -1.87 1.93 22.52
CA LEU A 163 -1.50 3.34 22.41
C LEU A 163 -1.67 3.88 20.99
N ASP A 164 -1.29 3.11 19.95
CA ASP A 164 -1.48 3.45 18.56
C ASP A 164 -2.98 3.58 18.21
N TYR A 165 -3.80 2.71 18.80
CA TYR A 165 -5.24 2.83 18.65
C TYR A 165 -5.80 4.09 19.33
N ILE A 166 -5.29 4.47 20.50
CA ILE A 166 -5.66 5.74 21.13
C ILE A 166 -5.29 6.92 20.21
N GLU A 167 -4.07 6.97 19.68
CA GLU A 167 -3.65 8.06 18.79
C GLU A 167 -4.51 8.18 17.55
N LYS A 168 -5.01 7.04 16.99
CA LYS A 168 -5.92 7.02 15.85
C LYS A 168 -7.29 7.58 16.15
N ILE A 169 -7.88 7.22 17.30
CA ILE A 169 -9.24 7.65 17.64
C ILE A 169 -9.28 8.99 18.37
N ASN A 170 -8.26 9.33 19.14
CA ASN A 170 -8.18 10.51 20.00
C ASN A 170 -6.77 11.13 19.98
N PRO A 171 -6.37 11.76 18.86
CA PRO A 171 -5.03 12.31 18.70
C PRO A 171 -4.63 13.28 19.81
N ASN A 172 -3.37 13.25 20.19
CA ASN A 172 -2.78 14.08 21.28
C ASN A 172 -3.38 13.80 22.68
N PHE A 173 -3.87 12.58 22.91
CA PHE A 173 -4.32 12.19 24.24
C PHE A 173 -3.12 11.99 25.16
N LYS A 174 -2.94 12.86 26.15
CA LYS A 174 -1.81 12.85 27.11
C LYS A 174 -0.44 12.73 26.37
N ASP A 175 0.41 11.87 26.88
CA ASP A 175 1.77 11.56 26.38
C ASP A 175 1.83 10.30 25.50
N VAL A 176 0.71 9.91 24.91
CA VAL A 176 0.56 8.67 24.12
C VAL A 176 1.65 8.54 23.06
N ARG A 177 1.98 9.61 22.33
CA ARG A 177 3.02 9.59 21.28
C ARG A 177 4.38 9.19 21.82
N ASN A 178 4.77 9.79 22.93
CA ASN A 178 6.04 9.45 23.58
C ASN A 178 6.05 7.99 24.04
N LEU A 179 4.94 7.51 24.59
CA LEU A 179 4.81 6.12 25.04
C LEU A 179 4.83 5.12 23.87
N ILE A 180 4.30 5.47 22.69
CA ILE A 180 4.39 4.66 21.47
C ILE A 180 5.87 4.45 21.10
N ASP A 181 6.68 5.53 21.11
CA ASP A 181 8.09 5.45 20.77
C ASP A 181 8.87 4.58 21.78
N ILE A 182 8.62 4.77 23.06
CA ILE A 182 9.23 3.95 24.13
C ILE A 182 8.82 2.48 24.00
N ALA A 183 7.54 2.21 23.76
CA ALA A 183 7.03 0.85 23.60
C ALA A 183 7.65 0.16 22.38
N ARG A 184 7.82 0.91 21.28
CA ARG A 184 8.49 0.41 20.07
C ARG A 184 9.95 0.08 20.36
N GLU A 185 10.70 1.00 20.95
CA GLU A 185 12.12 0.80 21.27
C GLU A 185 12.35 -0.43 22.16
N ARG A 186 11.56 -0.58 23.22
CA ARG A 186 11.66 -1.69 24.16
C ARG A 186 11.10 -3.01 23.63
N GLY A 187 10.23 -2.95 22.61
CA GLY A 187 9.65 -4.10 21.94
C GLY A 187 10.49 -4.69 20.80
N LEU A 188 11.63 -4.05 20.41
CA LEU A 188 12.48 -4.51 19.32
C LEU A 188 13.20 -5.83 19.63
N ASP A 189 13.24 -6.70 18.62
CA ASP A 189 14.18 -7.81 18.56
C ASP A 189 15.39 -7.40 17.71
N PHE A 190 16.59 -7.63 18.24
CA PHE A 190 17.85 -7.41 17.54
C PHE A 190 18.40 -8.72 17.03
N VAL A 191 18.66 -8.77 15.70
CA VAL A 191 19.18 -9.93 15.01
C VAL A 191 20.58 -9.61 14.49
N LEU A 192 21.58 -10.34 14.97
CA LEU A 192 22.92 -10.27 14.39
C LEU A 192 23.02 -11.22 13.20
N VAL A 193 23.33 -10.67 12.02
CA VAL A 193 23.59 -11.45 10.82
C VAL A 193 25.08 -11.69 10.72
N PHE A 194 25.47 -12.94 10.56
CA PHE A 194 26.88 -13.32 10.39
C PHE A 194 27.02 -14.40 9.31
N MET A 195 28.20 -14.49 8.74
CA MET A 195 28.48 -15.42 7.66
C MET A 195 29.40 -16.53 8.13
N LYS A 196 29.13 -17.75 7.69
CA LYS A 196 29.98 -18.91 7.85
C LYS A 196 30.39 -19.45 6.49
N ASN A 197 31.68 -19.57 6.25
CA ASN A 197 32.19 -20.14 5.00
C ASN A 197 32.50 -21.62 5.21
N GLU A 198 31.66 -22.52 4.69
CA GLU A 198 31.89 -23.96 4.67
C GLU A 198 32.49 -24.45 3.33
N THR A 199 32.86 -23.51 2.45
CA THR A 199 33.48 -23.84 1.16
C THR A 199 34.98 -24.07 1.33
N GLN A 200 35.63 -24.72 0.34
CA GLN A 200 37.08 -24.86 0.30
C GLN A 200 37.82 -23.60 -0.19
N GLN A 201 37.10 -22.56 -0.55
CA GLN A 201 37.66 -21.32 -1.08
C GLN A 201 37.80 -20.27 0.04
N VAL A 202 38.93 -19.59 0.02
CA VAL A 202 39.17 -18.47 0.95
C VAL A 202 38.36 -17.29 0.51
N LEU A 203 37.47 -16.80 1.38
CA LEU A 203 36.75 -15.54 1.19
C LEU A 203 37.67 -14.39 1.64
N PRO A 204 37.94 -13.40 0.79
CA PRO A 204 38.61 -12.19 1.24
C PRO A 204 37.76 -11.48 2.30
N LYS A 205 38.38 -11.05 3.39
CA LYS A 205 37.69 -10.38 4.51
C LYS A 205 36.85 -9.19 4.05
N ARG A 206 37.36 -8.40 3.09
CA ARG A 206 36.63 -7.28 2.50
C ARG A 206 35.33 -7.72 1.81
N LEU A 207 35.34 -8.87 1.11
CA LEU A 207 34.15 -9.39 0.45
C LEU A 207 33.12 -9.86 1.47
N GLU A 208 33.56 -10.44 2.58
CA GLU A 208 32.64 -10.80 3.69
C GLU A 208 32.00 -9.54 4.30
N GLU A 209 32.78 -8.50 4.57
CA GLU A 209 32.33 -7.22 5.06
C GLU A 209 31.34 -6.55 4.08
N ASP A 210 31.65 -6.55 2.77
CA ASP A 210 30.78 -6.01 1.72
C ASP A 210 29.46 -6.78 1.61
N LEU A 211 29.49 -8.11 1.75
CA LEU A 211 28.28 -8.96 1.72
C LEU A 211 27.40 -8.79 2.96
N LEU A 212 27.98 -8.49 4.12
CA LEU A 212 27.26 -8.23 5.36
C LEU A 212 26.83 -6.76 5.49
N ASN A 213 27.42 -5.86 4.70
CA ASN A 213 27.02 -4.45 4.62
C ASN A 213 25.86 -4.28 3.63
N PHE A 214 24.81 -5.07 3.81
CA PHE A 214 23.61 -4.96 3.02
C PHE A 214 22.68 -3.88 3.60
N ASP A 215 22.00 -3.17 2.72
CA ASP A 215 20.94 -2.25 3.12
C ASP A 215 19.78 -3.07 3.71
N THR A 216 19.50 -2.86 4.98
CA THR A 216 18.38 -3.52 5.68
C THR A 216 17.03 -2.91 5.29
N TYR A 217 17.01 -1.96 4.34
CA TYR A 217 15.79 -1.37 3.83
C TYR A 217 14.87 -2.44 3.23
N GLY A 218 13.68 -2.57 3.82
CA GLY A 218 12.71 -3.60 3.46
C GLY A 218 12.86 -4.95 4.19
N LEU A 219 13.95 -5.17 4.95
CA LEU A 219 14.09 -6.32 5.86
C LEU A 219 13.64 -5.98 7.28
N ASN A 220 13.85 -4.73 7.71
CA ASN A 220 13.42 -4.30 9.03
C ASN A 220 11.89 -4.22 9.08
N GLU A 221 11.31 -5.00 9.96
CA GLU A 221 9.91 -4.96 10.28
C GLU A 221 9.66 -4.05 11.50
N LEU A 222 8.41 -3.88 11.88
CA LEU A 222 8.04 -3.04 13.03
C LEU A 222 8.81 -3.44 14.31
N TRP A 223 9.07 -4.74 14.48
CA TRP A 223 9.62 -5.33 15.70
C TRP A 223 10.99 -5.99 15.55
N THR A 224 11.61 -5.93 14.37
CA THR A 224 12.89 -6.62 14.13
C THR A 224 13.87 -5.70 13.45
N VAL A 225 15.08 -5.64 13.99
CA VAL A 225 16.21 -4.88 13.43
C VAL A 225 17.37 -5.84 13.19
N TYR A 226 17.91 -5.81 11.97
CA TYR A 226 19.04 -6.64 11.56
C TYR A 226 20.33 -5.83 11.56
N HIS A 227 21.41 -6.39 12.09
CA HIS A 227 22.76 -5.81 12.07
C HIS A 227 23.74 -6.77 11.42
N GLY A 228 24.45 -6.33 10.38
CA GLY A 228 25.55 -7.09 9.75
C GLY A 228 26.88 -6.97 10.51
N ALA A 229 27.00 -5.98 11.42
CA ALA A 229 28.15 -5.81 12.30
C ALA A 229 27.69 -5.78 13.75
N LYS A 230 28.45 -6.44 14.65
CA LYS A 230 28.12 -6.51 16.06
C LYS A 230 28.34 -5.14 16.73
N ASP A 231 27.30 -4.60 17.34
CA ASP A 231 27.37 -3.45 18.24
C ASP A 231 27.56 -3.94 19.70
N PRO A 232 28.65 -3.54 20.38
CA PRO A 232 28.90 -3.96 21.76
C PRO A 232 27.85 -3.47 22.78
N GLN A 233 27.10 -2.42 22.44
CA GLN A 233 26.09 -1.83 23.31
C GLN A 233 24.74 -2.53 23.20
N ILE A 234 24.55 -3.39 22.19
CA ILE A 234 23.29 -4.08 21.92
C ILE A 234 23.38 -5.53 22.37
N THR A 235 22.36 -5.96 23.11
CA THR A 235 22.12 -7.37 23.39
C THR A 235 21.27 -7.95 22.26
N TYR A 236 21.84 -8.89 21.49
CA TYR A 236 21.13 -9.55 20.40
C TYR A 236 20.25 -10.67 20.93
N ASP A 237 19.01 -10.74 20.42
CA ASP A 237 18.05 -11.77 20.77
C ASP A 237 18.24 -13.02 19.90
N PHE A 238 18.64 -12.81 18.64
CA PHE A 238 18.79 -13.87 17.63
C PHE A 238 20.07 -13.68 16.83
N GLY A 239 20.59 -14.78 16.32
CA GLY A 239 21.62 -14.82 15.30
C GLY A 239 21.07 -15.41 14.02
N LEU A 240 21.33 -14.75 12.89
CA LEU A 240 21.03 -15.25 11.56
C LEU A 240 22.33 -15.65 10.87
N GLU A 241 22.56 -16.95 10.70
CA GLU A 241 23.76 -17.49 10.06
C GLU A 241 23.55 -17.68 8.57
N LEU A 242 24.33 -16.97 7.75
CA LEU A 242 24.42 -17.17 6.31
C LEU A 242 25.53 -18.18 6.01
N ASN A 243 25.19 -19.42 5.79
CA ASN A 243 26.16 -20.48 5.58
C ASN A 243 26.46 -20.68 4.09
N LEU A 244 27.68 -20.34 3.64
CA LEU A 244 28.14 -20.53 2.25
C LEU A 244 28.61 -21.96 2.06
N ARG A 245 27.93 -22.74 1.21
CA ARG A 245 28.21 -24.16 0.96
C ARG A 245 29.00 -24.41 -0.32
N LYS A 246 28.82 -23.59 -1.34
CA LYS A 246 29.45 -23.77 -2.64
C LYS A 246 29.69 -22.44 -3.34
N ILE A 247 30.89 -22.25 -3.87
CA ILE A 247 31.23 -21.11 -4.71
C ILE A 247 31.77 -21.69 -6.03
N GLU A 248 31.09 -21.40 -7.12
CA GLU A 248 31.46 -21.76 -8.47
C GLU A 248 31.86 -20.51 -9.22
N VAL A 249 33.11 -20.47 -9.72
CA VAL A 249 33.60 -19.34 -10.50
C VAL A 249 33.76 -19.79 -11.96
N SER A 250 33.12 -19.07 -12.89
CA SER A 250 33.26 -19.39 -14.31
C SER A 250 34.70 -19.10 -14.81
N PRO A 251 35.15 -19.82 -15.84
CA PRO A 251 36.33 -19.39 -16.61
C PRO A 251 36.12 -17.97 -17.15
N GLU A 252 37.19 -17.24 -17.29
CA GLU A 252 37.16 -15.91 -17.91
C GLU A 252 36.83 -16.05 -19.40
N GLN A 253 35.88 -15.25 -19.87
CA GLN A 253 35.51 -15.12 -21.27
C GLN A 253 35.95 -13.75 -21.77
N VAL A 254 36.78 -13.74 -22.81
CA VAL A 254 37.22 -12.53 -23.49
C VAL A 254 36.51 -12.45 -24.84
N ARG A 255 35.86 -11.33 -25.09
CA ARG A 255 35.30 -11.00 -26.40
C ARG A 255 36.04 -9.81 -26.95
N GLU A 256 36.58 -10.00 -28.16
CA GLU A 256 37.22 -8.96 -28.93
C GLU A 256 36.27 -8.48 -30.03
N LYS A 257 36.17 -7.17 -30.18
CA LYS A 257 35.40 -6.52 -31.23
C LYS A 257 36.30 -5.49 -31.89
N GLU A 258 36.57 -5.69 -33.16
CA GLU A 258 37.23 -4.71 -34.01
C GLU A 258 36.19 -3.76 -34.59
N ILE A 259 36.41 -2.46 -34.48
CA ILE A 259 35.58 -1.41 -35.01
C ILE A 259 36.46 -0.53 -35.93
N ILE A 260 36.23 -0.63 -37.22
CA ILE A 260 36.90 0.23 -38.21
C ILE A 260 36.03 1.46 -38.43
N LYS A 261 36.62 2.63 -38.25
CA LYS A 261 35.96 3.91 -38.57
C LYS A 261 36.82 4.65 -39.59
N GLU A 262 36.15 5.06 -40.67
CA GLU A 262 36.75 5.91 -41.68
C GLU A 262 36.07 7.28 -41.61
N LYS A 263 36.85 8.33 -41.72
CA LYS A 263 36.36 9.71 -41.71
C LYS A 263 37.19 10.55 -42.67
N GLU A 264 36.54 11.29 -43.53
CA GLU A 264 37.19 12.33 -44.32
C GLU A 264 37.58 13.50 -43.45
N VAL A 265 38.86 13.86 -43.48
CA VAL A 265 39.42 14.98 -42.72
C VAL A 265 40.02 15.95 -43.72
N LYS A 266 39.83 17.23 -43.49
CA LYS A 266 40.44 18.26 -44.31
C LYS A 266 41.93 18.27 -44.10
N ASP A 267 42.68 18.04 -45.22
CA ASP A 267 44.16 17.99 -45.26
C ASP A 267 44.69 19.10 -46.17
N GLY A 268 44.47 20.33 -45.75
CA GLY A 268 44.91 21.50 -46.49
C GLY A 268 43.99 21.89 -47.67
N PHE A 269 44.57 22.31 -48.73
CA PHE A 269 43.88 22.70 -49.95
C PHE A 269 44.62 22.20 -51.20
N GLU A 270 43.92 22.04 -52.30
CA GLU A 270 44.48 21.85 -53.62
C GLU A 270 43.96 22.91 -54.59
N TYR A 271 44.68 23.11 -55.69
CA TYR A 271 44.26 24.07 -56.68
C TYR A 271 43.24 23.43 -57.62
N LEU A 272 42.15 24.15 -57.93
CA LEU A 272 41.18 23.69 -58.89
C LEU A 272 41.82 23.56 -60.24
N LEU A 273 41.70 22.40 -60.88
CA LEU A 273 42.20 22.12 -62.25
C LEU A 273 41.03 22.08 -63.21
N ASP A 274 41.27 22.55 -64.45
CA ASP A 274 40.31 22.42 -65.55
C ASP A 274 40.41 21.02 -66.22
N GLU A 275 39.61 20.81 -67.29
CA GLU A 275 39.57 19.53 -68.02
C GLU A 275 40.90 19.13 -68.68
N ASN A 276 41.82 20.10 -68.87
CA ASN A 276 43.14 19.89 -69.46
C ASN A 276 44.24 19.70 -68.42
N GLY A 277 43.91 19.88 -67.09
CA GLY A 277 44.83 19.75 -65.99
C GLY A 277 45.53 21.05 -65.61
N ASP A 278 45.12 22.20 -66.19
CA ASP A 278 45.65 23.53 -65.88
C ASP A 278 44.91 24.12 -64.68
N GLN A 279 45.64 24.99 -63.89
CA GLN A 279 45.05 25.63 -62.72
C GLN A 279 44.08 26.72 -63.10
N VAL A 280 42.85 26.63 -62.58
CA VAL A 280 41.81 27.64 -62.80
C VAL A 280 42.10 28.89 -62.02
N LEU A 281 42.03 30.08 -62.66
CA LEU A 281 42.22 31.38 -62.06
C LEU A 281 40.84 32.03 -61.85
N ASP A 282 40.73 32.86 -60.79
CA ASP A 282 39.57 33.72 -60.56
C ASP A 282 39.59 35.00 -61.40
N GLU A 283 38.58 35.82 -61.25
CA GLU A 283 38.46 37.10 -62.00
C GLU A 283 39.63 38.10 -61.73
N GLU A 284 40.34 37.91 -60.60
CA GLU A 284 41.47 38.73 -60.19
C GLU A 284 42.84 38.14 -60.64
N GLY A 285 42.82 36.95 -61.23
CA GLY A 285 43.98 36.24 -61.72
C GLY A 285 44.67 35.34 -60.71
N ASP A 286 44.08 35.13 -59.54
CA ASP A 286 44.58 34.26 -58.50
C ASP A 286 44.09 32.81 -58.67
N LYS A 287 44.89 31.85 -58.19
CA LYS A 287 44.61 30.41 -58.30
C LYS A 287 43.50 30.01 -57.30
N ILE A 288 42.42 29.41 -57.82
CA ILE A 288 41.31 28.97 -56.97
C ILE A 288 41.73 27.77 -56.16
N LYS A 289 41.62 27.89 -54.81
CA LYS A 289 41.91 26.83 -53.82
C LYS A 289 40.59 26.13 -53.45
N VAL A 290 40.62 24.80 -53.50
CA VAL A 290 39.52 23.95 -52.98
C VAL A 290 40.02 23.10 -51.85
N ASP A 291 39.15 22.85 -50.88
CA ASP A 291 39.51 22.03 -49.73
C ASP A 291 39.87 20.60 -50.13
N LYS A 292 41.06 20.13 -49.75
CA LYS A 292 41.53 18.77 -49.95
C LYS A 292 41.08 17.92 -48.77
N PHE A 293 40.43 16.80 -49.03
CA PHE A 293 40.02 15.83 -48.04
C PHE A 293 40.79 14.53 -48.20
N VAL A 294 41.20 13.96 -47.07
CA VAL A 294 41.86 12.66 -47.02
C VAL A 294 41.06 11.74 -46.09
N SER A 295 40.82 10.52 -46.53
CA SER A 295 40.18 9.52 -45.68
C SER A 295 41.15 8.98 -44.69
N VAL A 296 40.86 9.18 -43.38
CA VAL A 296 41.62 8.65 -42.28
C VAL A 296 40.87 7.46 -41.70
N ARG A 297 41.55 6.31 -41.65
CA ARG A 297 41.03 5.05 -41.10
C ARG A 297 41.57 4.88 -39.69
N CYS A 298 40.68 4.64 -38.74
CA CYS A 298 41.01 4.30 -37.36
C CYS A 298 40.48 2.90 -37.02
N GLU A 299 41.35 2.05 -36.50
CA GLU A 299 41.01 0.71 -36.03
C GLU A 299 40.98 0.75 -34.50
N LEU A 300 39.80 0.46 -33.93
CA LEU A 300 39.56 0.40 -32.50
C LEU A 300 39.28 -1.05 -32.08
N TYR A 301 40.10 -1.58 -31.22
CA TYR A 301 39.92 -2.91 -30.63
C TYR A 301 39.29 -2.75 -29.27
N GLN A 302 38.06 -3.27 -29.12
CA GLN A 302 37.31 -3.29 -27.85
C GLN A 302 37.40 -4.70 -27.27
N PHE A 303 38.04 -4.82 -26.09
CA PHE A 303 38.12 -6.06 -25.33
C PHE A 303 37.05 -5.99 -24.21
N THR A 304 36.20 -7.00 -24.16
CA THR A 304 35.23 -7.16 -23.05
C THR A 304 35.57 -8.46 -22.34
N GLN A 305 35.98 -8.35 -21.07
CA GLN A 305 36.23 -9.49 -20.19
C GLN A 305 34.98 -9.74 -19.33
N PHE A 306 34.49 -10.97 -19.29
CA PHE A 306 33.38 -11.41 -18.49
C PHE A 306 33.79 -12.58 -17.61
N LYS A 307 33.46 -12.46 -16.32
CA LYS A 307 33.66 -13.53 -15.33
C LYS A 307 32.45 -13.52 -14.40
N SER A 308 31.88 -14.68 -14.12
CA SER A 308 30.74 -14.83 -13.21
C SER A 308 31.11 -15.74 -12.05
N ALA A 309 30.49 -15.47 -10.91
CA ALA A 309 30.54 -16.34 -9.75
C ALA A 309 29.11 -16.69 -9.33
N LYS A 310 28.88 -17.96 -9.00
CA LYS A 310 27.61 -18.45 -8.42
C LYS A 310 27.89 -18.95 -7.01
N VAL A 311 27.19 -18.41 -6.05
CA VAL A 311 27.27 -18.81 -4.65
C VAL A 311 25.97 -19.50 -4.27
N THR A 312 26.09 -20.65 -3.59
CA THR A 312 24.96 -21.38 -3.02
C THR A 312 25.19 -21.50 -1.52
N GLY A 313 24.21 -21.11 -0.75
CA GLY A 313 24.23 -21.14 0.70
C GLY A 313 22.90 -21.58 1.29
N GLN A 314 22.86 -21.57 2.61
CA GLN A 314 21.68 -21.85 3.45
C GLN A 314 21.61 -20.80 4.56
N VAL A 315 20.41 -20.43 4.92
CA VAL A 315 20.06 -19.56 6.07
C VAL A 315 19.43 -20.41 7.16
#